data_70a411e05555070e40b1aa2e89e5f07e
#
_entry.id   70a411e05555070e40b1aa2e89e5f07e
#
_cell.length_a   1.000
_cell.length_b   1.000
_cell.length_c   1.000
_cell.angle_alpha   90.00
_cell.angle_beta   90.00
_cell.angle_gamma   90.00
#
_symmetry.space_group_name_H-M   'P 1'
#
loop_
_entity.id
_entity.type
_entity.pdbx_description
1 polymer ?
#
loop_
_entity_poly.entity_id
_entity_poly.type
_entity_poly.pdbx_seq_one_letter_code
_entity_poly.pdbx_strand_id
1 'polypeptide(L)'
;IISEKYDFPIIFSAHPRTVKNVEKYGIEFVQNVRILRPVSFSDYNCLQLNSFCTLSDSGTITEESSILGFSAINLRENQERPEGLEVGVCPFTGFNDKAIMTSLSLYEKRGADSPKVSDYEAVDISDRFVNLLVSYIPYVNKYTWHR
;
A
#
# COMPACT_ATOMS: atom_id res chain seq x y z
N ILE A 1 -7.33 19.59 1.82
CA ILE A 1 -6.68 19.38 3.13
C ILE A 1 -5.18 19.14 2.95
N ILE A 2 -4.76 18.04 2.26
CA ILE A 2 -3.33 17.77 2.06
C ILE A 2 -2.65 18.93 1.32
N SER A 3 -3.26 19.39 0.22
CA SER A 3 -2.78 20.51 -0.60
C SER A 3 -2.72 21.85 0.10
N GLU A 4 -3.47 22.02 1.17
CA GLU A 4 -3.48 23.24 1.98
C GLU A 4 -2.34 23.26 3.00
N LYS A 5 -1.92 22.06 3.46
CA LYS A 5 -0.88 21.92 4.46
C LYS A 5 0.50 21.75 3.84
N TYR A 6 0.58 21.00 2.74
CA TYR A 6 1.84 20.64 2.10
C TYR A 6 1.97 21.29 0.74
N ASP A 7 3.07 22.02 0.53
CA ASP A 7 3.41 22.64 -0.76
C ASP A 7 4.14 21.65 -1.69
N PHE A 8 3.62 20.42 -1.75
CA PHE A 8 4.13 19.39 -2.66
C PHE A 8 3.20 19.18 -3.84
N PRO A 9 3.72 18.83 -5.02
CA PRO A 9 2.87 18.37 -6.10
C PRO A 9 2.23 17.02 -5.69
N ILE A 10 0.92 16.92 -5.86
CA ILE A 10 0.18 15.67 -5.63
C ILE A 10 0.02 15.00 -6.99
N ILE A 11 0.68 13.84 -7.14
CA ILE A 11 0.59 13.04 -8.35
C ILE A 11 -0.53 12.02 -8.19
N PHE A 12 -1.57 12.11 -9.00
CA PHE A 12 -2.69 11.19 -8.99
C PHE A 12 -2.65 10.28 -10.23
N SER A 13 -2.16 9.06 -10.05
CA SER A 13 -2.18 8.02 -11.08
C SER A 13 -3.59 7.43 -11.15
N ALA A 14 -4.40 7.90 -12.10
CA ALA A 14 -5.81 7.58 -12.16
C ALA A 14 -6.10 6.48 -13.19
N HIS A 15 -6.80 5.43 -12.76
CA HIS A 15 -7.35 4.43 -13.67
C HIS A 15 -8.34 5.10 -14.65
N PRO A 16 -8.44 4.66 -15.92
CA PRO A 16 -9.35 5.27 -16.91
C PRO A 16 -10.81 5.39 -16.45
N ARG A 17 -11.28 4.45 -15.62
CA ARG A 17 -12.63 4.53 -15.01
C ARG A 17 -12.75 5.71 -14.06
N THR A 18 -11.71 5.97 -13.26
CA THR A 18 -11.69 7.11 -12.33
C THR A 18 -11.69 8.43 -13.08
N VAL A 19 -10.91 8.56 -14.15
CA VAL A 19 -10.90 9.76 -15.01
C VAL A 19 -12.29 10.03 -15.56
N LYS A 20 -12.97 9.00 -16.11
CA LYS A 20 -14.35 9.14 -16.60
C LYS A 20 -15.34 9.58 -15.51
N ASN A 21 -15.17 9.12 -14.28
CA ASN A 21 -16.02 9.54 -13.17
C ASN A 21 -15.74 10.99 -12.77
N VAL A 22 -14.47 11.39 -12.73
CA VAL A 22 -14.07 12.79 -12.49
C VAL A 22 -14.75 13.73 -13.49
N GLU A 23 -14.68 13.42 -14.78
CA GLU A 23 -15.32 14.17 -15.85
C GLU A 23 -16.85 14.18 -15.70
N LYS A 24 -17.45 13.00 -15.46
CA LYS A 24 -18.90 12.83 -15.31
C LYS A 24 -19.49 13.65 -14.17
N TYR A 25 -18.77 13.74 -13.06
CA TYR A 25 -19.23 14.45 -11.85
C TYR A 25 -18.70 15.88 -11.75
N GLY A 26 -17.98 16.37 -12.75
CA GLY A 26 -17.42 17.72 -12.80
C GLY A 26 -16.49 18.02 -11.61
N ILE A 27 -15.67 17.03 -11.20
CA ILE A 27 -14.75 17.22 -10.08
C ILE A 27 -13.55 18.04 -10.53
N GLU A 28 -13.38 19.21 -9.93
CA GLU A 28 -12.24 20.08 -10.16
C GLU A 28 -11.14 19.81 -9.12
N PHE A 29 -9.91 19.67 -9.59
CA PHE A 29 -8.75 19.48 -8.73
C PHE A 29 -8.09 20.83 -8.42
N VAL A 30 -7.54 20.95 -7.23
CA VAL A 30 -6.72 22.09 -6.86
C VAL A 30 -5.41 22.13 -7.67
N GLN A 31 -4.81 23.30 -7.80
CA GLN A 31 -3.73 23.60 -8.74
C GLN A 31 -2.50 22.68 -8.62
N ASN A 32 -2.20 22.17 -7.42
CA ASN A 32 -1.04 21.32 -7.19
C ASN A 32 -1.32 19.81 -7.42
N VAL A 33 -2.55 19.42 -7.80
CA VAL A 33 -2.88 18.04 -8.18
C VAL A 33 -2.67 17.82 -9.66
N ARG A 34 -1.83 16.87 -10.01
CA ARG A 34 -1.53 16.47 -11.40
C ARG A 34 -2.04 15.07 -11.66
N ILE A 35 -3.01 14.94 -12.56
CA ILE A 35 -3.52 13.63 -12.99
C ILE A 35 -2.56 13.07 -14.03
N LEU A 36 -2.05 11.86 -13.76
CA LEU A 36 -1.29 11.08 -14.72
C LEU A 36 -2.14 9.93 -15.27
N ARG A 37 -1.96 9.63 -16.56
CA ARG A 37 -2.40 8.35 -17.11
C ARG A 37 -1.59 7.23 -16.46
N PRO A 38 -2.11 5.99 -16.46
CA PRO A 38 -1.35 4.85 -15.96
C PRO A 38 0.04 4.81 -16.59
N VAL A 39 1.05 4.77 -15.74
CA VAL A 39 2.47 4.70 -16.12
C VAL A 39 2.95 3.25 -16.08
N SER A 40 4.16 3.00 -16.55
CA SER A 40 4.77 1.68 -16.45
C SER A 40 5.01 1.28 -14.99
N PHE A 41 5.17 -0.01 -14.72
CA PHE A 41 5.49 -0.52 -13.39
C PHE A 41 6.77 0.12 -12.81
N SER A 42 7.80 0.24 -13.64
CA SER A 42 9.07 0.85 -13.22
C SER A 42 8.92 2.34 -12.88
N ASP A 43 8.17 3.08 -13.71
CA ASP A 43 7.91 4.51 -13.46
C ASP A 43 7.07 4.71 -12.21
N TYR A 44 6.08 3.83 -11.97
CA TYR A 44 5.25 3.88 -10.78
C TYR A 44 6.09 3.65 -9.51
N ASN A 45 6.94 2.62 -9.50
CA ASN A 45 7.85 2.38 -8.38
C ASN A 45 8.82 3.54 -8.17
N CYS A 46 9.32 4.16 -9.24
CA CYS A 46 10.15 5.35 -9.15
C CYS A 46 9.42 6.52 -8.48
N LEU A 47 8.15 6.74 -8.83
CA LEU A 47 7.32 7.76 -8.17
C LEU A 47 7.12 7.45 -6.68
N GLN A 48 6.83 6.20 -6.33
CA GLN A 48 6.66 5.78 -4.93
C GLN A 48 7.93 6.01 -4.11
N LEU A 49 9.09 5.58 -4.62
CA LEU A 49 10.39 5.72 -3.96
C LEU A 49 10.84 7.17 -3.75
N ASN A 50 10.41 8.08 -4.61
CA ASN A 50 10.76 9.50 -4.55
C ASN A 50 9.64 10.38 -3.99
N SER A 51 8.53 9.78 -3.52
CA SER A 51 7.45 10.52 -2.90
C SER A 51 7.71 10.76 -1.41
N PHE A 52 7.16 11.84 -0.88
CA PHE A 52 7.08 12.04 0.57
C PHE A 52 6.23 10.95 1.23
N CYS A 53 5.10 10.61 0.61
CA CYS A 53 4.21 9.54 1.04
C CYS A 53 3.31 9.09 -0.12
N THR A 54 3.07 7.80 -0.22
CA THR A 54 2.12 7.22 -1.16
C THR A 54 0.80 6.92 -0.47
N LEU A 55 -0.30 7.47 -0.95
CA LEU A 55 -1.65 7.14 -0.50
C LEU A 55 -2.28 6.19 -1.52
N SER A 56 -2.74 5.02 -1.08
CA SER A 56 -3.25 4.00 -2.00
C SER A 56 -4.35 3.15 -1.38
N ASP A 57 -5.31 2.75 -2.20
CA ASP A 57 -6.32 1.74 -1.89
C ASP A 57 -5.94 0.35 -2.44
N SER A 58 -4.74 0.20 -2.99
CA SER A 58 -4.23 -1.09 -3.46
C SER A 58 -4.03 -2.07 -2.29
N GLY A 59 -4.36 -3.35 -2.53
CA GLY A 59 -4.08 -4.42 -1.55
C GLY A 59 -2.59 -4.64 -1.32
N THR A 60 -1.73 -4.35 -2.29
CA THR A 60 -0.29 -4.61 -2.27
C THR A 60 0.55 -3.44 -1.73
N ILE A 61 -0.06 -2.32 -1.36
CA ILE A 61 0.69 -1.15 -0.89
C ILE A 61 1.52 -1.45 0.36
N THR A 62 1.06 -2.35 1.22
CA THR A 62 1.75 -2.74 2.45
C THR A 62 3.02 -3.52 2.13
N GLU A 63 2.94 -4.51 1.24
CA GLU A 63 4.09 -5.28 0.76
C GLU A 63 5.07 -4.39 0.00
N GLU A 64 4.58 -3.57 -0.92
CA GLU A 64 5.40 -2.66 -1.71
C GLU A 64 6.19 -1.68 -0.82
N SER A 65 5.52 -1.03 0.13
CA SER A 65 6.17 -0.08 1.04
C SER A 65 7.20 -0.75 1.95
N SER A 66 6.91 -1.97 2.43
CA SER A 66 7.85 -2.75 3.25
C SER A 66 9.09 -3.16 2.46
N ILE A 67 8.90 -3.72 1.26
CA ILE A 67 10.00 -4.24 0.44
C ILE A 67 10.86 -3.12 -0.11
N LEU A 68 10.23 -2.06 -0.62
CA LEU A 68 10.92 -0.95 -1.29
C LEU A 68 11.36 0.15 -0.32
N GLY A 69 10.80 0.22 0.89
CA GLY A 69 11.24 1.13 1.93
C GLY A 69 10.73 2.57 1.76
N PHE A 70 9.53 2.78 1.24
CA PHE A 70 8.91 4.11 1.15
C PHE A 70 7.74 4.26 2.11
N SER A 71 7.41 5.51 2.48
CA SER A 71 6.27 5.82 3.33
C SER A 71 4.95 5.63 2.57
N ALA A 72 4.00 4.90 3.15
CA ALA A 72 2.69 4.68 2.56
C ALA A 72 1.55 4.75 3.58
N ILE A 73 0.36 5.13 3.11
CA ILE A 73 -0.89 5.12 3.87
C ILE A 73 -1.91 4.31 3.08
N ASN A 74 -2.51 3.32 3.73
CA ASN A 74 -3.56 2.50 3.13
C ASN A 74 -4.93 3.15 3.36
N LEU A 75 -5.61 3.49 2.26
CA LEU A 75 -6.93 4.15 2.24
C LEU A 75 -8.10 3.17 2.22
N ARG A 76 -7.86 1.86 2.31
CA ARG A 76 -8.94 0.86 2.31
C ARG A 76 -9.74 0.91 3.61
N GLU A 77 -10.95 0.39 3.57
CA GLU A 77 -11.79 0.21 4.75
C GLU A 77 -11.68 -1.18 5.37
N ASN A 78 -11.07 -2.13 4.64
CA ASN A 78 -10.84 -3.51 5.09
C ASN A 78 -9.35 -3.83 5.12
N GLN A 79 -8.87 -4.35 6.26
CA GLN A 79 -7.49 -4.75 6.44
C GLN A 79 -7.30 -6.23 6.10
N GLU A 80 -6.33 -6.50 5.21
CA GLU A 80 -5.97 -7.86 4.77
C GLU A 80 -4.51 -8.21 5.12
N ARG A 81 -3.76 -7.27 5.71
CA ARG A 81 -2.32 -7.37 6.00
C ARG A 81 -2.03 -6.92 7.43
N PRO A 82 -2.53 -7.68 8.44
CA PRO A 82 -2.35 -7.33 9.85
C PRO A 82 -0.87 -7.23 10.24
N GLU A 83 0.00 -8.06 9.65
CA GLU A 83 1.43 -8.07 9.90
C GLU A 83 2.11 -6.74 9.57
N GLY A 84 1.70 -6.08 8.50
CA GLY A 84 2.20 -4.76 8.14
C GLY A 84 1.75 -3.66 9.10
N LEU A 85 0.54 -3.78 9.63
CA LEU A 85 0.02 -2.86 10.64
C LEU A 85 0.73 -3.04 11.98
N GLU A 86 0.93 -4.28 12.43
CA GLU A 86 1.61 -4.61 13.69
C GLU A 86 3.05 -4.10 13.72
N VAL A 87 3.76 -4.22 12.62
CA VAL A 87 5.13 -3.68 12.46
C VAL A 87 5.13 -2.16 12.25
N GLY A 88 4.01 -1.57 11.85
CA GLY A 88 3.87 -0.14 11.61
C GLY A 88 4.45 0.34 10.28
N VAL A 89 4.43 -0.53 9.27
CA VAL A 89 4.88 -0.21 7.90
C VAL A 89 3.95 0.77 7.23
N CYS A 90 2.65 0.47 7.24
CA CYS A 90 1.65 1.20 6.48
C CYS A 90 0.41 1.42 7.36
N PRO A 91 0.18 2.64 7.86
CA PRO A 91 -1.04 2.98 8.59
C PRO A 91 -2.29 2.72 7.73
N PHE A 92 -3.28 2.14 8.37
CA PHE A 92 -4.58 1.88 7.79
C PHE A 92 -5.56 2.96 8.27
N THR A 93 -5.95 3.86 7.38
CA THR A 93 -6.73 5.05 7.74
C THR A 93 -8.13 5.08 7.15
N GLY A 94 -8.39 4.29 6.11
CA GLY A 94 -9.54 4.53 5.25
C GLY A 94 -9.48 5.96 4.66
N PHE A 95 -10.65 6.52 4.36
CA PHE A 95 -10.78 7.90 3.88
C PHE A 95 -11.01 8.90 5.03
N ASN A 96 -10.47 8.63 6.23
CA ASN A 96 -10.59 9.52 7.37
C ASN A 96 -9.53 10.61 7.34
N ASP A 97 -9.93 11.85 7.07
CA ASP A 97 -9.04 13.01 6.95
C ASP A 97 -8.12 13.21 8.14
N LYS A 98 -8.66 13.09 9.36
CA LYS A 98 -7.87 13.27 10.57
C LYS A 98 -6.81 12.18 10.73
N ALA A 99 -7.14 10.93 10.42
CA ALA A 99 -6.21 9.81 10.49
C ALA A 99 -5.11 9.95 9.43
N ILE A 100 -5.46 10.32 8.19
CA ILE A 100 -4.51 10.60 7.11
C ILE A 100 -3.53 11.71 7.52
N MET A 101 -4.05 12.84 7.99
CA MET A 101 -3.22 13.99 8.39
C MET A 101 -2.32 13.67 9.58
N THR A 102 -2.80 12.87 10.53
CA THR A 102 -1.98 12.39 11.66
C THR A 102 -0.85 11.50 11.17
N SER A 103 -1.12 10.56 10.27
CA SER A 103 -0.11 9.66 9.68
C SER A 103 0.95 10.42 8.89
N LEU A 104 0.56 11.39 8.08
CA LEU A 104 1.49 12.26 7.37
C LEU A 104 2.40 13.04 8.33
N SER A 105 1.85 13.57 9.43
CA SER A 105 2.62 14.28 10.44
C SER A 105 3.60 13.37 11.23
N LEU A 106 3.29 12.09 11.35
CA LEU A 106 4.22 11.11 11.92
C LEU A 106 5.40 10.84 10.98
N TYR A 107 5.15 10.76 9.67
CA TYR A 107 6.21 10.60 8.68
C TYR A 107 7.14 11.82 8.59
N GLU A 108 6.62 13.04 8.76
CA GLU A 108 7.46 14.25 8.88
C GLU A 108 8.49 14.13 10.01
N LYS A 109 8.09 13.56 11.15
CA LYS A 109 8.95 13.41 12.34
C LYS A 109 9.91 12.23 12.23
N ARG A 110 9.48 11.15 11.59
CA ARG A 110 10.22 9.89 11.51
C ARG A 110 11.29 9.91 10.42
N GLY A 111 11.11 10.71 9.38
CA GLY A 111 11.92 10.65 8.16
C GLY A 111 11.58 9.43 7.30
N ALA A 112 12.47 9.11 6.36
CA ALA A 112 12.26 8.07 5.35
C ALA A 112 12.45 6.62 5.86
N ASP A 113 12.75 6.43 7.14
CA ASP A 113 13.02 5.10 7.69
C ASP A 113 11.71 4.32 7.86
N SER A 114 11.47 3.33 7.01
CA SER A 114 10.29 2.48 7.05
C SER A 114 10.62 1.13 7.66
N PRO A 115 9.84 0.63 8.64
CA PRO A 115 10.04 -0.72 9.17
C PRO A 115 9.76 -1.75 8.08
N LYS A 116 10.31 -2.95 8.27
CA LYS A 116 10.16 -4.05 7.32
C LYS A 116 9.45 -5.22 7.95
N VAL A 117 8.56 -5.84 7.20
CA VAL A 117 7.94 -7.12 7.55
C VAL A 117 8.85 -8.25 7.07
N SER A 118 9.44 -8.99 8.00
CA SER A 118 10.38 -10.08 7.69
C SER A 118 9.80 -11.14 6.76
N ASP A 119 8.50 -11.39 6.86
CA ASP A 119 7.83 -12.41 6.06
C ASP A 119 7.79 -12.07 4.57
N TYR A 120 7.87 -10.79 4.22
CA TYR A 120 7.91 -10.33 2.82
C TYR A 120 9.32 -10.43 2.20
N GLU A 121 10.35 -10.65 3.00
CA GLU A 121 11.73 -10.79 2.55
C GLU A 121 12.16 -12.25 2.33
N ALA A 122 11.25 -13.22 2.51
CA ALA A 122 11.56 -14.62 2.34
C ALA A 122 11.89 -14.98 0.88
N VAL A 123 13.08 -15.55 0.67
CA VAL A 123 13.59 -15.92 -0.67
C VAL A 123 13.38 -17.41 -1.01
N ASP A 124 12.99 -18.21 -0.04
CA ASP A 124 12.86 -19.68 -0.13
C ASP A 124 11.39 -20.15 -0.12
N ILE A 125 10.49 -19.35 -0.69
CA ILE A 125 9.03 -19.61 -0.67
C ILE A 125 8.67 -20.95 -1.27
N SER A 126 9.33 -21.33 -2.38
CA SER A 126 9.05 -22.62 -3.05
C SER A 126 9.33 -23.81 -2.13
N ASP A 127 10.46 -23.79 -1.42
CA ASP A 127 10.85 -24.85 -0.52
C ASP A 127 9.93 -24.93 0.71
N ARG A 128 9.58 -23.79 1.28
CA ARG A 128 8.60 -23.68 2.37
C ARG A 128 7.24 -24.24 1.95
N PHE A 129 6.79 -23.88 0.74
CA PHE A 129 5.52 -24.35 0.21
C PHE A 129 5.52 -25.88 0.00
N VAL A 130 6.58 -26.43 -0.59
CA VAL A 130 6.72 -27.89 -0.75
C VAL A 130 6.72 -28.60 0.62
N ASN A 131 7.48 -28.12 1.59
CA ASN A 131 7.51 -28.65 2.93
C ASN A 131 6.13 -28.62 3.60
N LEU A 132 5.40 -27.52 3.44
CA LEU A 132 4.03 -27.40 3.94
C LEU A 132 3.12 -28.45 3.31
N LEU A 133 3.14 -28.60 1.99
CA LEU A 133 2.31 -29.61 1.29
C LEU A 133 2.63 -31.04 1.72
N VAL A 134 3.91 -31.40 1.74
CA VAL A 134 4.35 -32.74 2.14
C VAL A 134 3.91 -33.06 3.56
N SER A 135 3.96 -32.09 4.46
CA SER A 135 3.57 -32.26 5.87
C SER A 135 2.05 -32.29 6.06
N TYR A 136 1.33 -31.39 5.41
CA TYR A 136 -0.11 -31.22 5.67
C TYR A 136 -1.01 -32.17 4.89
N ILE A 137 -0.62 -32.62 3.70
CA ILE A 137 -1.46 -33.54 2.90
C ILE A 137 -1.77 -34.82 3.69
N PRO A 138 -0.79 -35.54 4.26
CA PRO A 138 -1.08 -36.74 5.08
C PRO A 138 -1.89 -36.41 6.33
N TYR A 139 -1.59 -35.29 6.99
CA TYR A 139 -2.32 -34.85 8.17
C TYR A 139 -3.80 -34.58 7.87
N VAL A 140 -4.11 -33.78 6.82
CA VAL A 140 -5.48 -33.46 6.41
C VAL A 140 -6.22 -34.72 5.95
N ASN A 141 -5.57 -35.60 5.19
CA ASN A 141 -6.16 -36.87 4.77
C ASN A 141 -6.59 -37.70 5.99
N LYS A 142 -5.70 -37.83 6.97
CA LYS A 142 -5.96 -38.66 8.17
C LYS A 142 -7.01 -38.04 9.09
N TYR A 143 -6.91 -36.74 9.41
CA TYR A 143 -7.68 -36.13 10.50
C TYR A 143 -8.89 -35.33 10.05
N THR A 144 -8.93 -34.86 8.79
CA THR A 144 -10.03 -34.09 8.29
C THR A 144 -10.92 -34.89 7.34
N TRP A 145 -10.33 -35.65 6.45
CA TRP A 145 -11.07 -36.40 5.44
C TRP A 145 -11.18 -37.90 5.77
N HIS A 146 -10.49 -38.40 6.81
CA HIS A 146 -10.51 -39.78 7.25
C HIS A 146 -10.21 -40.80 6.14
N ARG A 147 -9.22 -40.47 5.27
CA ARG A 147 -8.78 -41.29 4.13
C ARG A 147 -7.43 -41.95 4.40
#